data_f8f79c086cdbc989bd90bbad62838ef8
#
_entry.id   f8f79c086cdbc989bd90bbad62838ef8
#
_cell.length_a   1.000
_cell.length_b   1.000
_cell.length_c   1.000
_cell.angle_alpha   90.00
_cell.angle_beta   90.00
_cell.angle_gamma   90.00
#
_symmetry.space_group_name_H-M   'P 1'
#
loop_
_entity.id
_entity.type
_entity.pdbx_description
1 polymer ?
#
loop_
_entity_poly.entity_id
_entity_poly.type
_entity_poly.pdbx_seq_one_letter_code
_entity_poly.pdbx_strand_id
1 'polypeptide(L)'
;METKSKIISFIGLAKKAAKLSIGKDAAYESILENTAELILFSSDLSTRSMNDVEKVASKKNVKTLTTNISMSDYEQVLNKKAGIICIKDSGFAKKIQTLCEIQE
;
A
#
# COMPACT_ATOMS: atom_id res chain seq x y z
N MET A 1 -10.36 2.68 -15.16
CA MET A 1 -10.86 1.34 -14.92
C MET A 1 -9.73 0.31 -14.96
N GLU A 2 -9.02 0.25 -16.05
CA GLU A 2 -7.92 -0.70 -16.16
C GLU A 2 -6.80 -0.43 -15.19
N THR A 3 -6.56 0.84 -14.88
CA THR A 3 -5.50 1.19 -13.94
C THR A 3 -5.75 0.62 -12.56
N LYS A 4 -7.00 0.73 -12.09
CA LYS A 4 -7.38 0.17 -10.78
C LYS A 4 -7.20 -1.34 -10.78
N SER A 5 -7.64 -2.01 -11.84
CA SER A 5 -7.49 -3.46 -11.96
C SER A 5 -6.03 -3.88 -11.99
N LYS A 6 -5.19 -3.09 -12.66
CA LYS A 6 -3.76 -3.39 -12.73
C LYS A 6 -3.10 -3.24 -11.37
N ILE A 7 -3.46 -2.20 -10.62
CA ILE A 7 -2.93 -2.01 -9.27
C ILE A 7 -3.29 -3.22 -8.40
N ILE A 8 -4.55 -3.62 -8.44
CA ILE A 8 -5.02 -4.77 -7.67
C ILE A 8 -4.28 -6.04 -8.07
N SER A 9 -4.05 -6.24 -9.37
CA SER A 9 -3.32 -7.40 -9.85
C SER A 9 -1.89 -7.44 -9.33
N PHE A 10 -1.20 -6.30 -9.34
CA PHE A 10 0.17 -6.26 -8.84
C PHE A 10 0.22 -6.45 -7.34
N ILE A 11 -0.77 -5.96 -6.62
CA ILE A 11 -0.85 -6.18 -5.17
C ILE A 11 -1.04 -7.67 -4.89
N GLY A 12 -1.87 -8.34 -5.66
CA GLY A 12 -2.04 -9.78 -5.52
C GLY A 12 -0.75 -10.55 -5.79
N LEU A 13 0.00 -10.13 -6.81
CA LEU A 13 1.28 -10.74 -7.12
C LEU A 13 2.31 -10.49 -6.01
N ALA A 14 2.33 -9.29 -5.46
CA ALA A 14 3.23 -8.96 -4.37
C ALA A 14 2.93 -9.81 -3.14
N LYS A 15 1.65 -10.06 -2.88
CA LYS A 15 1.26 -10.92 -1.77
C LYS A 15 1.77 -12.33 -1.97
N LYS A 16 1.61 -12.87 -3.17
CA LYS A 16 2.09 -14.23 -3.50
C LYS A 16 3.60 -14.33 -3.36
N ALA A 17 4.30 -13.25 -3.66
CA ALA A 17 5.75 -13.23 -3.59
C ALA A 17 6.26 -12.93 -2.18
N ALA A 18 5.36 -12.78 -1.20
CA ALA A 18 5.69 -12.44 0.17
C ALA A 18 6.41 -11.09 0.28
N LYS A 19 6.06 -10.15 -0.61
CA LYS A 19 6.65 -8.81 -0.65
C LYS A 19 5.69 -7.74 -0.16
N LEU A 20 4.76 -8.13 0.71
CA LEU A 20 3.68 -7.24 1.11
C LEU A 20 3.33 -7.50 2.56
N SER A 21 3.05 -6.43 3.31
CA SER A 21 2.48 -6.56 4.64
C SER A 21 1.25 -5.68 4.73
N ILE A 22 0.32 -6.07 5.59
CA ILE A 22 -1.00 -5.46 5.65
C ILE A 22 -1.28 -5.01 7.07
N GLY A 23 -1.78 -3.78 7.20
CA GLY A 23 -2.20 -3.24 8.47
C GLY A 23 -1.23 -2.23 9.03
N LYS A 24 -1.70 -1.50 10.03
CA LYS A 24 -0.95 -0.38 10.61
C LYS A 24 0.31 -0.86 11.34
N ASP A 25 0.16 -1.88 12.17
CA ASP A 25 1.31 -2.38 12.94
C ASP A 25 2.37 -2.98 12.03
N ALA A 26 1.95 -3.71 11.02
CA ALA A 26 2.89 -4.30 10.05
C ALA A 26 3.59 -3.22 9.25
N ALA A 27 2.89 -2.13 8.91
CA ALA A 27 3.50 -1.00 8.21
C ALA A 27 4.57 -0.34 9.08
N TYR A 28 4.25 -0.10 10.35
CA TYR A 28 5.22 0.48 11.28
C TYR A 28 6.46 -0.39 11.37
N GLU A 29 6.27 -1.68 11.54
CA GLU A 29 7.37 -2.62 11.65
C GLU A 29 8.27 -2.57 10.42
N SER A 30 7.64 -2.59 9.24
CA SER A 30 8.39 -2.55 7.98
C SER A 30 9.17 -1.25 7.82
N ILE A 31 8.56 -0.13 8.23
CA ILE A 31 9.25 1.16 8.17
C ILE A 31 10.47 1.15 9.08
N LEU A 32 10.30 0.67 10.31
CA LEU A 32 11.38 0.67 11.29
C LEU A 32 12.50 -0.28 10.91
N GLU A 33 12.17 -1.38 10.22
CA GLU A 33 13.16 -2.35 9.77
C GLU A 33 13.79 -1.97 8.44
N ASN A 34 13.37 -0.85 7.87
CA ASN A 34 13.89 -0.35 6.59
C ASN A 34 13.56 -1.30 5.42
N THR A 35 12.46 -2.03 5.51
CA THR A 35 12.02 -2.91 4.43
C THR A 35 10.87 -2.31 3.63
N ALA A 36 10.26 -1.22 4.10
CA ALA A 36 9.15 -0.59 3.42
C ALA A 36 9.64 0.22 2.22
N GLU A 37 9.07 -0.05 1.05
CA GLU A 37 9.41 0.69 -0.16
C GLU A 37 8.32 1.67 -0.57
N LEU A 38 7.07 1.33 -0.25
CA LEU A 38 5.92 2.16 -0.61
C LEU A 38 4.76 1.76 0.28
N ILE A 39 4.00 2.73 0.74
CA ILE A 39 2.79 2.45 1.53
C ILE A 39 1.58 2.99 0.80
N LEU A 40 0.57 2.15 0.66
CA LEU A 40 -0.67 2.51 -0.01
C LEU A 40 -1.80 2.61 1.02
N PHE A 41 -2.63 3.64 0.87
CA PHE A 41 -3.82 3.81 1.68
C PHE A 41 -5.06 3.57 0.83
N SER A 42 -6.06 2.93 1.41
CA SER A 42 -7.35 2.78 0.73
C SER A 42 -8.04 4.15 0.66
N SER A 43 -8.99 4.26 -0.27
CA SER A 43 -9.72 5.51 -0.45
C SER A 43 -10.56 5.88 0.77
N ASP A 44 -10.94 4.89 1.58
CA ASP A 44 -11.81 5.09 2.73
C ASP A 44 -11.11 4.94 4.07
N LEU A 45 -9.79 5.01 4.07
CA LEU A 45 -9.02 4.99 5.33
C LEU A 45 -9.25 6.31 6.07
N SER A 46 -9.36 6.25 7.41
CA SER A 46 -9.58 7.44 8.20
C SER A 46 -8.37 8.38 8.10
N THR A 47 -8.64 9.67 8.15
CA THR A 47 -7.58 10.68 8.10
C THR A 47 -6.60 10.51 9.25
N ARG A 48 -7.10 10.12 10.42
CA ARG A 48 -6.25 9.92 11.58
C ARG A 48 -5.24 8.80 11.35
N SER A 49 -5.70 7.65 10.85
CA SER A 49 -4.80 6.54 10.57
C SER A 49 -3.78 6.90 9.51
N MET A 50 -4.24 7.60 8.47
CA MET A 50 -3.37 8.05 7.40
C MET A 50 -2.25 8.95 7.94
N ASN A 51 -2.63 9.95 8.75
CA ASN A 51 -1.65 10.89 9.31
C ASN A 51 -0.66 10.19 10.23
N ASP A 52 -1.13 9.23 11.03
CA ASP A 52 -0.26 8.48 11.93
C ASP A 52 0.84 7.77 11.16
N VAL A 53 0.46 7.09 10.09
CA VAL A 53 1.44 6.33 9.29
C VAL A 53 2.36 7.27 8.51
N GLU A 54 1.80 8.34 7.95
CA GLU A 54 2.61 9.29 7.19
C GLU A 54 3.70 9.93 8.06
N LYS A 55 3.38 10.18 9.31
CA LYS A 55 4.34 10.80 10.23
C LYS A 55 5.55 9.89 10.41
N VAL A 56 5.32 8.60 10.59
CA VAL A 56 6.42 7.64 10.77
C VAL A 56 7.15 7.43 9.45
N ALA A 57 6.42 7.30 8.35
CA ALA A 57 6.99 7.05 7.05
C ALA A 57 7.91 8.19 6.60
N SER A 58 7.50 9.44 6.84
CA SER A 58 8.28 10.59 6.39
C SER A 58 9.62 10.67 7.10
N LYS A 59 9.70 10.21 8.33
CA LYS A 59 10.97 10.20 9.07
C LYS A 59 11.99 9.26 8.45
N LYS A 60 11.53 8.28 7.71
CA LYS A 60 12.40 7.29 7.06
C LYS A 60 12.38 7.46 5.54
N ASN A 61 11.80 8.53 5.05
CA ASN A 61 11.72 8.81 3.60
C ASN A 61 10.99 7.72 2.82
N VAL A 62 9.96 7.13 3.42
CA VAL A 62 9.12 6.15 2.76
C VAL A 62 7.93 6.87 2.16
N LYS A 63 7.68 6.65 0.88
CA LYS A 63 6.59 7.31 0.18
C LYS A 63 5.25 6.68 0.54
N THR A 64 4.22 7.52 0.68
CA THR A 64 2.86 7.07 0.91
C THR A 64 1.96 7.60 -0.20
N LEU A 65 0.99 6.81 -0.61
CA LEU A 65 0.04 7.20 -1.65
C LEU A 65 -1.36 6.74 -1.27
N THR A 66 -2.35 7.59 -1.54
CA THR A 66 -3.74 7.20 -1.40
C THR A 66 -4.26 6.73 -2.74
N THR A 67 -4.85 5.55 -2.79
CA THR A 67 -5.40 4.99 -4.02
C THR A 67 -6.90 5.23 -4.07
N ASN A 68 -7.50 5.01 -5.22
CA ASN A 68 -8.96 5.07 -5.35
C ASN A 68 -9.60 3.70 -5.15
N ILE A 69 -8.91 2.83 -4.41
CA ILE A 69 -9.37 1.47 -4.12
C ILE A 69 -9.80 1.40 -2.67
N SER A 70 -11.01 0.90 -2.43
CA SER A 70 -11.57 0.82 -1.07
C SER A 70 -11.02 -0.39 -0.32
N MET A 71 -11.21 -0.40 1.01
CA MET A 71 -10.84 -1.55 1.83
C MET A 71 -11.57 -2.80 1.36
N SER A 72 -12.81 -2.63 0.94
CA SER A 72 -13.62 -3.74 0.47
C SER A 72 -13.04 -4.36 -0.80
N ASP A 73 -12.57 -3.51 -1.71
CA ASP A 73 -11.95 -3.99 -2.94
C ASP A 73 -10.63 -4.71 -2.67
N TYR A 74 -9.85 -4.19 -1.75
CA TYR A 74 -8.61 -4.87 -1.36
C TYR A 74 -8.88 -6.21 -0.70
N GLU A 75 -9.96 -6.29 0.07
CA GLU A 75 -10.31 -7.53 0.76
C GLU A 75 -10.54 -8.66 -0.21
N GLN A 76 -11.11 -8.38 -1.37
CA GLN A 76 -11.39 -9.41 -2.36
C GLN A 76 -10.13 -10.09 -2.87
N VAL A 77 -9.02 -9.36 -2.89
CA VAL A 77 -7.75 -9.89 -3.40
C VAL A 77 -6.90 -10.46 -2.26
N LEU A 78 -6.96 -9.80 -1.11
CA LEU A 78 -6.07 -10.14 0.00
C LEU A 78 -6.71 -11.05 1.05
N ASN A 79 -8.00 -11.30 0.93
CA ASN A 79 -8.78 -12.08 1.90
C ASN A 79 -8.72 -11.49 3.30
N LYS A 80 -8.54 -10.17 3.37
CA LYS A 80 -8.37 -9.47 4.62
C LYS A 80 -8.66 -8.00 4.38
N LYS A 81 -9.45 -7.37 5.23
CA LYS A 81 -9.70 -5.94 5.12
C LYS A 81 -8.38 -5.19 5.25
N ALA A 82 -8.10 -4.32 4.29
CA ALA A 82 -6.81 -3.67 4.24
C ALA A 82 -6.96 -2.20 3.87
N GLY A 83 -6.75 -1.34 4.85
CA GLY A 83 -6.71 0.10 4.62
C GLY A 83 -5.28 0.60 4.44
N ILE A 84 -4.31 -0.17 4.90
CA ILE A 84 -2.89 0.18 4.82
C ILE A 84 -2.14 -1.03 4.28
N ILE A 85 -1.45 -0.84 3.16
CA ILE A 85 -0.70 -1.90 2.50
C ILE A 85 0.73 -1.43 2.31
N CYS A 86 1.67 -2.19 2.81
CA CYS A 86 3.08 -1.86 2.69
C CYS A 86 3.72 -2.78 1.64
N ILE A 87 4.31 -2.18 0.63
CA ILE A 87 5.03 -2.92 -0.42
C ILE A 87 6.50 -2.96 -0.02
N LYS A 88 7.07 -4.15 0.03
CA LYS A 88 8.43 -4.35 0.53
C LYS A 88 9.43 -4.73 -0.55
N ASP A 89 9.08 -4.51 -1.80
CA ASP A 89 9.93 -4.81 -2.94
C ASP A 89 9.99 -3.60 -3.86
N SER A 90 11.20 -3.18 -4.22
CA SER A 90 11.35 -1.96 -5.02
C SER A 90 10.76 -2.10 -6.41
N GLY A 91 10.83 -3.29 -7.01
CA GLY A 91 10.25 -3.53 -8.32
C GLY A 91 8.74 -3.37 -8.35
N PHE A 92 8.07 -4.02 -7.41
CA PHE A 92 6.61 -3.87 -7.27
C PHE A 92 6.24 -2.44 -6.90
N ALA A 93 7.01 -1.84 -5.99
CA ALA A 93 6.72 -0.48 -5.54
C ALA A 93 6.78 0.51 -6.70
N LYS A 94 7.81 0.41 -7.51
CA LYS A 94 7.99 1.31 -8.65
C LYS A 94 6.83 1.15 -9.66
N LYS A 95 6.47 -0.08 -9.97
CA LYS A 95 5.39 -0.34 -10.92
C LYS A 95 4.06 0.16 -10.38
N ILE A 96 3.76 -0.11 -9.12
CA ILE A 96 2.50 0.30 -8.51
C ILE A 96 2.44 1.83 -8.41
N GLN A 97 3.55 2.46 -8.03
CA GLN A 97 3.62 3.91 -7.95
C GLN A 97 3.30 4.55 -9.30
N THR A 98 3.89 4.02 -10.37
CA THR A 98 3.64 4.52 -11.71
C THR A 98 2.16 4.42 -12.06
N LEU A 99 1.54 3.29 -11.74
CA LEU A 99 0.12 3.10 -11.99
C LEU A 99 -0.73 4.06 -11.18
N CYS A 100 -0.36 4.32 -9.93
CA CYS A 100 -1.10 5.25 -9.09
C CYS A 100 -1.02 6.68 -9.61
N GLU A 101 0.09 7.04 -10.24
CA GLU A 101 0.27 8.39 -10.75
C GLU A 101 -0.58 8.68 -11.98
N ILE A 102 -1.02 7.64 -12.69
CA ILE A 102 -1.86 7.82 -13.87
C ILE A 102 -3.33 7.54 -13.61
N GLN A 103 -3.70 7.16 -12.38
CA GLN A 103 -5.10 6.91 -12.07
C GLN A 103 -5.85 8.25 -11.96
N GLU A 104 -7.10 8.22 -12.37
CA GLU A 104 -7.93 9.42 -12.39
C GLU A 104 -8.83 9.51 -11.17
#